data_31165bea293622702c1d6ede64ae0ffe
#
_entry.id   31165bea293622702c1d6ede64ae0ffe
#
_cell.length_a   1.000
_cell.length_b   1.000
_cell.length_c   1.000
_cell.angle_alpha   90.00
_cell.angle_beta   90.00
_cell.angle_gamma   90.00
#
_symmetry.space_group_name_H-M   'P 1'
#
loop_
_entity.id
_entity.type
_entity.pdbx_description
1 polymer ?
#
loop_
_entity_poly.entity_id
_entity_poly.type
_entity_poly.pdbx_seq_one_letter_code
_entity_poly.pdbx_strand_id
1 'polypeptide(L)'
;MPTIEEVTQVAKAHAEISELKLADQFVLILSTFVAYTERVKSLIFYYSYEEDVAIVLKEIKRFYKVFDFIKSSEKLRKWFEIILAVGNFMNGGTIRGGAFAFRLDTIAKLSEIKSKDNKMNLMDYIVEYIMETLNQKDMFDILSVLRKFDKLQYHSIVETVDEMTKRFDDVKQLKKIIEEKKERLLPEDKSEAFLSKFYDKAEMMIKEMNTKVEMLNVRYKEVLAHLGEDPKYSIDVFIIVFKKFKDDIKNALDSYKKNKKFIHP
;
A
#
# COMPACT_ATOMS: atom_id res chain seq x y z
N MET A 1 7.20 28.74 4.05
CA MET A 1 6.22 29.79 4.33
C MET A 1 6.78 30.71 5.39
N PRO A 2 6.57 32.02 5.30
CA PRO A 2 7.07 32.95 6.30
C PRO A 2 6.41 32.66 7.66
N THR A 3 7.21 32.64 8.71
CA THR A 3 6.76 32.49 10.09
C THR A 3 6.19 33.81 10.61
N ILE A 4 5.40 33.77 11.69
CA ILE A 4 4.89 34.97 12.34
C ILE A 4 6.06 35.87 12.80
N GLU A 5 7.17 35.27 13.21
CA GLU A 5 8.38 35.99 13.63
C GLU A 5 9.03 36.74 12.47
N GLU A 6 9.20 36.10 11.30
CA GLU A 6 9.72 36.72 10.08
C GLU A 6 8.83 37.86 9.62
N VAL A 7 7.52 37.69 9.57
CA VAL A 7 6.56 38.75 9.26
C VAL A 7 6.69 39.92 10.23
N THR A 8 6.80 39.64 11.52
CA THR A 8 6.94 40.68 12.55
C THR A 8 8.25 41.44 12.43
N GLN A 9 9.35 40.76 12.10
CA GLN A 9 10.65 41.38 11.89
C GLN A 9 10.64 42.31 10.66
N VAL A 10 10.09 41.87 9.55
CA VAL A 10 10.00 42.70 8.34
C VAL A 10 9.06 43.87 8.56
N ALA A 11 7.93 43.70 9.25
CA ALA A 11 6.99 44.76 9.57
C ALA A 11 7.60 45.83 10.52
N LYS A 12 8.53 45.47 11.40
CA LYS A 12 9.25 46.39 12.29
C LYS A 12 10.31 47.21 11.58
N ALA A 13 10.74 46.85 10.39
CA ALA A 13 11.80 47.56 9.66
C ALA A 13 11.43 48.98 9.19
N HIS A 14 10.15 49.42 9.38
CA HIS A 14 9.62 50.77 9.08
C HIS A 14 9.98 51.36 7.72
N ALA A 15 10.44 50.55 6.75
CA ALA A 15 10.73 50.96 5.42
C ALA A 15 9.47 50.98 4.54
N GLU A 16 9.41 51.87 3.58
CA GLU A 16 8.38 51.75 2.54
C GLU A 16 8.55 50.41 1.80
N ILE A 17 7.43 49.76 1.46
CA ILE A 17 7.43 48.43 0.82
C ILE A 17 8.36 48.39 -0.42
N SER A 18 8.41 49.50 -1.16
CA SER A 18 9.27 49.68 -2.34
C SER A 18 10.79 49.65 -2.07
N GLU A 19 11.20 49.93 -0.85
CA GLU A 19 12.62 49.94 -0.44
C GLU A 19 13.10 48.57 0.10
N LEU A 20 12.17 47.67 0.35
CA LEU A 20 12.48 46.32 0.83
C LEU A 20 12.97 45.44 -0.32
N LYS A 21 13.75 44.39 0.06
CA LYS A 21 14.10 43.34 -0.91
C LYS A 21 12.82 42.60 -1.35
N LEU A 22 12.81 42.11 -2.57
CA LEU A 22 11.65 41.46 -3.18
C LEU A 22 11.06 40.35 -2.29
N ALA A 23 11.91 39.58 -1.58
CA ALA A 23 11.48 38.56 -0.65
C ALA A 23 10.68 39.12 0.55
N ASP A 24 11.15 40.24 1.09
CA ASP A 24 10.51 40.90 2.24
C ASP A 24 9.21 41.59 1.81
N GLN A 25 9.16 42.17 0.62
CA GLN A 25 7.94 42.70 0.00
C GLN A 25 6.88 41.60 -0.13
N PHE A 26 7.29 40.40 -0.61
CA PHE A 26 6.40 39.26 -0.74
C PHE A 26 5.86 38.79 0.61
N VAL A 27 6.71 38.72 1.64
CA VAL A 27 6.32 38.35 3.00
C VAL A 27 5.27 39.31 3.55
N LEU A 28 5.49 40.63 3.39
CA LEU A 28 4.55 41.66 3.87
C LEU A 28 3.22 41.60 3.11
N ILE A 29 3.23 41.48 1.79
CA ILE A 29 2.01 41.36 0.98
C ILE A 29 1.22 40.13 1.38
N LEU A 30 1.88 38.98 1.54
CA LEU A 30 1.22 37.76 2.01
C LEU A 30 0.54 37.93 3.38
N SER A 31 1.19 38.65 4.30
CA SER A 31 0.68 38.85 5.65
C SER A 31 -0.59 39.71 5.71
N THR A 32 -0.88 40.49 4.64
CA THR A 32 -2.15 41.25 4.56
C THR A 32 -3.36 40.37 4.33
N PHE A 33 -3.19 39.17 3.83
CA PHE A 33 -4.29 38.23 3.61
C PHE A 33 -4.65 37.49 4.89
N VAL A 34 -5.90 37.49 5.25
CA VAL A 34 -6.42 36.73 6.38
C VAL A 34 -6.15 35.24 6.17
N ALA A 35 -5.52 34.57 7.15
CA ALA A 35 -5.20 33.14 7.11
C ALA A 35 -4.36 32.71 5.88
N TYR A 36 -3.35 33.52 5.51
CA TYR A 36 -2.54 33.24 4.31
C TYR A 36 -1.89 31.84 4.35
N THR A 37 -1.47 31.35 5.52
CA THR A 37 -0.86 30.02 5.69
C THR A 37 -1.85 28.92 5.33
N GLU A 38 -3.06 28.99 5.88
CA GLU A 38 -4.13 28.02 5.65
C GLU A 38 -4.62 28.09 4.20
N ARG A 39 -4.64 29.29 3.59
CA ARG A 39 -4.96 29.46 2.16
C ARG A 39 -3.96 28.72 1.27
N VAL A 40 -2.67 28.91 1.49
CA VAL A 40 -1.64 28.26 0.68
C VAL A 40 -1.67 26.74 0.85
N LYS A 41 -1.84 26.24 2.08
CA LYS A 41 -2.04 24.80 2.35
C LYS A 41 -3.26 24.25 1.59
N SER A 42 -4.38 24.96 1.66
CA SER A 42 -5.62 24.56 0.97
C SER A 42 -5.46 24.57 -0.56
N LEU A 43 -4.72 25.52 -1.12
CA LEU A 43 -4.41 25.56 -2.55
C LEU A 43 -3.49 24.41 -2.96
N ILE A 44 -2.45 24.09 -2.18
CA ILE A 44 -1.59 22.93 -2.43
C ILE A 44 -2.45 21.65 -2.45
N PHE A 45 -3.33 21.47 -1.48
CA PHE A 45 -4.24 20.33 -1.46
C PHE A 45 -5.18 20.32 -2.67
N TYR A 46 -5.75 21.46 -3.05
CA TYR A 46 -6.61 21.59 -4.22
C TYR A 46 -5.94 21.12 -5.51
N TYR A 47 -4.64 21.37 -5.68
CA TYR A 47 -3.91 20.96 -6.89
C TYR A 47 -3.39 19.52 -6.83
N SER A 48 -3.23 18.92 -5.66
CA SER A 48 -2.66 17.56 -5.52
C SER A 48 -3.72 16.46 -5.30
N TYR A 49 -4.90 16.76 -4.77
CA TYR A 49 -5.83 15.74 -4.29
C TYR A 49 -6.33 14.77 -5.37
N GLU A 50 -6.49 15.20 -6.61
CA GLU A 50 -6.93 14.32 -7.70
C GLU A 50 -5.87 13.27 -8.05
N GLU A 51 -4.60 13.64 -7.97
CA GLU A 51 -3.47 12.72 -8.16
C GLU A 51 -3.39 11.73 -7.01
N ASP A 52 -3.49 12.20 -5.77
CA ASP A 52 -3.49 11.35 -4.56
C ASP A 52 -4.61 10.31 -4.62
N VAL A 53 -5.83 10.72 -4.99
CA VAL A 53 -6.98 9.83 -5.21
C VAL A 53 -6.70 8.80 -6.29
N ALA A 54 -6.15 9.22 -7.43
CA ALA A 54 -5.85 8.29 -8.53
C ALA A 54 -4.82 7.24 -8.12
N ILE A 55 -3.81 7.62 -7.33
CA ILE A 55 -2.80 6.71 -6.76
C ILE A 55 -3.48 5.69 -5.85
N VAL A 56 -4.27 6.13 -4.87
CA VAL A 56 -4.95 5.23 -3.91
C VAL A 56 -5.86 4.24 -4.64
N LEU A 57 -6.68 4.71 -5.58
CA LEU A 57 -7.58 3.84 -6.34
C LEU A 57 -6.83 2.81 -7.19
N LYS A 58 -5.70 3.18 -7.77
CA LYS A 58 -4.84 2.28 -8.55
C LYS A 58 -4.25 1.18 -7.66
N GLU A 59 -3.78 1.54 -6.46
CA GLU A 59 -3.24 0.57 -5.52
C GLU A 59 -4.34 -0.39 -5.01
N ILE A 60 -5.50 0.12 -4.62
CA ILE A 60 -6.65 -0.73 -4.21
C ILE A 60 -7.04 -1.72 -5.32
N LYS A 61 -7.07 -1.29 -6.58
CA LYS A 61 -7.33 -2.20 -7.72
C LYS A 61 -6.28 -3.30 -7.85
N ARG A 62 -5.02 -3.05 -7.47
CA ARG A 62 -3.97 -4.10 -7.46
C ARG A 62 -4.26 -5.15 -6.39
N PHE A 63 -4.66 -4.72 -5.19
CA PHE A 63 -5.07 -5.64 -4.12
C PHE A 63 -6.23 -6.53 -4.55
N TYR A 64 -7.28 -5.95 -5.14
CA TYR A 64 -8.44 -6.73 -5.60
C TYR A 64 -8.04 -7.82 -6.59
N LYS A 65 -7.19 -7.51 -7.57
CA LYS A 65 -6.69 -8.50 -8.53
C LYS A 65 -5.92 -9.65 -7.87
N VAL A 66 -5.18 -9.35 -6.80
CA VAL A 66 -4.45 -10.38 -6.06
C VAL A 66 -5.40 -11.20 -5.18
N PHE A 67 -6.37 -10.57 -4.54
CA PHE A 67 -7.37 -11.27 -3.74
C PHE A 67 -8.24 -12.21 -4.60
N ASP A 68 -8.68 -11.74 -5.77
CA ASP A 68 -9.42 -12.56 -6.71
C ASP A 68 -8.59 -13.76 -7.20
N PHE A 69 -7.30 -13.56 -7.47
CA PHE A 69 -6.40 -14.65 -7.81
C PHE A 69 -6.30 -15.70 -6.71
N ILE A 70 -6.13 -15.30 -5.44
CA ILE A 70 -6.02 -16.24 -4.33
C ILE A 70 -7.29 -17.08 -4.18
N LYS A 71 -8.45 -16.44 -4.32
CA LYS A 71 -9.75 -17.11 -4.17
C LYS A 71 -10.07 -18.05 -5.35
N SER A 72 -9.59 -17.76 -6.57
CA SER A 72 -10.00 -18.45 -7.80
C SER A 72 -8.93 -19.32 -8.44
N SER A 73 -7.67 -19.25 -8.01
CA SER A 73 -6.56 -19.95 -8.69
C SER A 73 -6.50 -21.42 -8.34
N GLU A 74 -6.89 -22.29 -9.27
CA GLU A 74 -6.71 -23.72 -9.12
C GLU A 74 -5.24 -24.13 -9.04
N LYS A 75 -4.34 -23.42 -9.73
CA LYS A 75 -2.91 -23.69 -9.65
C LYS A 75 -2.35 -23.40 -8.25
N LEU A 76 -2.79 -22.30 -7.60
CA LEU A 76 -2.38 -22.00 -6.21
C LEU A 76 -2.93 -23.06 -5.25
N ARG A 77 -4.19 -23.49 -5.43
CA ARG A 77 -4.78 -24.58 -4.64
C ARG A 77 -3.97 -25.89 -4.79
N LYS A 78 -3.60 -26.27 -6.02
CA LYS A 78 -2.75 -27.45 -6.25
C LYS A 78 -1.39 -27.34 -5.58
N TRP A 79 -0.77 -26.15 -5.59
CA TRP A 79 0.47 -25.92 -4.83
C TRP A 79 0.28 -26.19 -3.36
N PHE A 80 -0.80 -25.72 -2.75
CA PHE A 80 -1.10 -25.95 -1.34
C PHE A 80 -1.41 -27.43 -1.05
N GLU A 81 -2.13 -28.11 -1.93
CA GLU A 81 -2.38 -29.56 -1.84
C GLU A 81 -1.07 -30.36 -1.85
N ILE A 82 -0.13 -30.04 -2.73
CA ILE A 82 1.19 -30.68 -2.78
C ILE A 82 1.98 -30.42 -1.49
N ILE A 83 2.03 -29.14 -1.05
CA ILE A 83 2.72 -28.77 0.19
C ILE A 83 2.14 -29.54 1.39
N LEU A 84 0.81 -29.65 1.49
CA LEU A 84 0.13 -30.39 2.54
C LEU A 84 0.45 -31.88 2.48
N ALA A 85 0.41 -32.49 1.29
CA ALA A 85 0.71 -33.91 1.10
C ALA A 85 2.16 -34.22 1.49
N VAL A 86 3.13 -33.41 1.05
CA VAL A 86 4.54 -33.57 1.41
C VAL A 86 4.75 -33.37 2.92
N GLY A 87 4.12 -32.35 3.52
CA GLY A 87 4.16 -32.12 4.97
C GLY A 87 3.61 -33.30 5.78
N ASN A 88 2.47 -33.87 5.35
CA ASN A 88 1.90 -35.05 5.98
C ASN A 88 2.78 -36.29 5.82
N PHE A 89 3.40 -36.49 4.67
CA PHE A 89 4.35 -37.57 4.44
C PHE A 89 5.55 -37.45 5.38
N MET A 90 6.16 -36.26 5.48
CA MET A 90 7.30 -36.02 6.36
C MET A 90 6.98 -36.18 7.85
N ASN A 91 5.77 -35.86 8.25
CA ASN A 91 5.29 -35.99 9.63
C ASN A 91 4.57 -37.31 9.89
N GLY A 92 4.57 -38.26 8.95
CA GLY A 92 3.95 -39.58 9.07
C GLY A 92 4.42 -40.32 10.32
N GLY A 93 3.50 -40.95 11.03
CA GLY A 93 3.80 -41.61 12.29
C GLY A 93 3.99 -40.71 13.51
N THR A 94 3.85 -39.40 13.36
CA THR A 94 3.86 -38.42 14.46
C THR A 94 2.47 -37.83 14.70
N ILE A 95 2.27 -37.18 15.84
CA ILE A 95 1.04 -36.43 16.16
C ILE A 95 0.75 -35.27 15.20
N ARG A 96 1.72 -34.88 14.35
CA ARG A 96 1.60 -33.82 13.34
C ARG A 96 1.26 -34.38 11.96
N GLY A 97 1.25 -35.68 11.76
CA GLY A 97 0.83 -36.31 10.52
C GLY A 97 -0.70 -36.31 10.34
N GLY A 98 -1.18 -36.43 9.10
CA GLY A 98 -2.60 -36.45 8.80
C GLY A 98 -3.31 -35.08 8.98
N ALA A 99 -2.59 -33.98 8.88
CA ALA A 99 -3.16 -32.64 8.95
C ALA A 99 -4.11 -32.39 7.76
N PHE A 100 -5.24 -31.74 8.01
CA PHE A 100 -6.20 -31.33 6.97
C PHE A 100 -5.86 -29.98 6.34
N ALA A 101 -5.04 -29.16 7.02
CA ALA A 101 -4.61 -27.85 6.57
C ALA A 101 -3.27 -27.46 7.23
N PHE A 102 -2.68 -26.39 6.78
CA PHE A 102 -1.50 -25.77 7.38
C PHE A 102 -1.68 -24.24 7.47
N ARG A 103 -0.94 -23.61 8.37
CA ARG A 103 -0.94 -22.15 8.51
C ARG A 103 -0.17 -21.51 7.37
N LEU A 104 -0.62 -20.32 6.92
CA LEU A 104 0.00 -19.59 5.82
C LEU A 104 1.50 -19.33 6.03
N ASP A 105 1.93 -19.09 7.27
CA ASP A 105 3.34 -18.92 7.62
C ASP A 105 4.22 -20.12 7.23
N THR A 106 3.64 -21.30 7.07
CA THR A 106 4.34 -22.52 6.69
C THR A 106 4.97 -22.38 5.31
N ILE A 107 4.29 -21.72 4.35
CA ILE A 107 4.82 -21.58 2.99
C ILE A 107 6.07 -20.68 2.93
N ALA A 108 6.24 -19.78 3.90
CA ALA A 108 7.43 -18.95 4.00
C ALA A 108 8.63 -19.68 4.64
N LYS A 109 8.44 -20.87 5.19
CA LYS A 109 9.47 -21.66 5.88
C LYS A 109 9.95 -22.87 5.07
N LEU A 110 9.36 -23.14 3.91
CA LEU A 110 9.68 -24.32 3.11
C LEU A 110 11.16 -24.34 2.67
N SER A 111 11.74 -23.21 2.34
CA SER A 111 13.15 -23.09 1.99
C SER A 111 14.13 -23.20 3.17
N GLU A 112 13.62 -23.14 4.41
CA GLU A 112 14.42 -23.28 5.63
C GLU A 112 14.60 -24.75 6.05
N ILE A 113 13.69 -25.63 5.60
CA ILE A 113 13.72 -27.07 5.89
C ILE A 113 14.67 -27.74 4.91
N LYS A 114 15.80 -28.24 5.41
CA LYS A 114 16.87 -28.84 4.61
C LYS A 114 16.91 -30.36 4.75
N SER A 115 17.42 -31.02 3.70
CA SER A 115 17.79 -32.43 3.72
C SER A 115 18.92 -32.70 4.73
N LYS A 116 19.10 -33.96 5.16
CA LYS A 116 20.15 -34.35 6.12
C LYS A 116 21.58 -33.97 5.67
N ASP A 117 21.80 -33.95 4.37
CA ASP A 117 23.10 -33.58 3.76
C ASP A 117 23.20 -32.09 3.42
N ASN A 118 22.19 -31.29 3.74
CA ASN A 118 22.10 -29.86 3.46
C ASN A 118 22.20 -29.47 1.97
N LYS A 119 22.04 -30.39 1.02
CA LYS A 119 22.16 -30.12 -0.40
C LYS A 119 20.91 -29.59 -1.04
N MET A 120 19.76 -29.89 -0.46
CA MET A 120 18.43 -29.56 -0.98
C MET A 120 17.54 -29.05 0.16
N ASN A 121 16.70 -28.08 -0.11
CA ASN A 121 15.64 -27.67 0.81
C ASN A 121 14.27 -28.23 0.34
N LEU A 122 13.25 -28.07 1.19
CA LEU A 122 11.92 -28.64 0.89
C LEU A 122 11.28 -28.01 -0.35
N MET A 123 11.50 -26.72 -0.62
CA MET A 123 11.00 -26.07 -1.82
C MET A 123 11.67 -26.64 -3.09
N ASP A 124 13.00 -26.90 -3.04
CA ASP A 124 13.71 -27.53 -4.16
C ASP A 124 13.12 -28.92 -4.47
N TYR A 125 12.87 -29.73 -3.43
CA TYR A 125 12.22 -31.02 -3.58
C TYR A 125 10.82 -30.94 -4.21
N ILE A 126 9.98 -30.01 -3.73
CA ILE A 126 8.63 -29.82 -4.29
C ILE A 126 8.69 -29.41 -5.76
N VAL A 127 9.60 -28.51 -6.13
CA VAL A 127 9.78 -28.09 -7.54
C VAL A 127 10.24 -29.26 -8.39
N GLU A 128 11.22 -30.05 -7.95
CA GLU A 128 11.68 -31.24 -8.65
C GLU A 128 10.54 -32.28 -8.80
N TYR A 129 9.76 -32.53 -7.76
CA TYR A 129 8.60 -33.41 -7.80
C TYR A 129 7.55 -32.95 -8.83
N ILE A 130 7.23 -31.67 -8.89
CA ILE A 130 6.30 -31.12 -9.88
C ILE A 130 6.85 -31.29 -11.30
N MET A 131 8.14 -31.07 -11.50
CA MET A 131 8.78 -31.11 -12.82
C MET A 131 8.99 -32.54 -13.32
N GLU A 132 9.43 -33.46 -12.47
CA GLU A 132 9.85 -34.81 -12.88
C GLU A 132 8.72 -35.85 -12.72
N THR A 133 7.98 -35.78 -11.61
CA THR A 133 6.99 -36.80 -11.28
C THR A 133 5.61 -36.43 -11.83
N LEU A 134 5.17 -35.18 -11.60
CA LEU A 134 3.88 -34.73 -12.09
C LEU A 134 3.92 -34.25 -13.53
N ASN A 135 5.11 -33.88 -14.05
CA ASN A 135 5.32 -33.29 -15.37
C ASN A 135 4.40 -32.08 -15.67
N GLN A 136 4.09 -31.26 -14.64
CA GLN A 136 3.15 -30.14 -14.72
C GLN A 136 3.88 -28.79 -14.74
N LYS A 137 4.57 -28.49 -15.84
CA LYS A 137 5.35 -27.26 -16.02
C LYS A 137 4.50 -26.00 -15.93
N ASP A 138 3.23 -26.08 -16.28
CA ASP A 138 2.27 -24.97 -16.22
C ASP A 138 1.91 -24.52 -14.79
N MET A 139 2.23 -25.35 -13.79
CA MET A 139 2.11 -24.96 -12.36
C MET A 139 2.92 -23.72 -12.01
N PHE A 140 4.01 -23.43 -12.74
CA PHE A 140 4.87 -22.28 -12.51
C PHE A 140 4.34 -20.97 -13.09
N ASP A 141 3.25 -20.99 -13.84
CA ASP A 141 2.59 -19.78 -14.37
C ASP A 141 2.09 -18.87 -13.24
N ILE A 142 1.86 -19.42 -12.03
CA ILE A 142 1.51 -18.63 -10.85
C ILE A 142 2.53 -17.53 -10.55
N LEU A 143 3.80 -17.73 -10.92
CA LEU A 143 4.85 -16.73 -10.71
C LEU A 143 4.52 -15.40 -11.39
N SER A 144 3.82 -15.42 -12.52
CA SER A 144 3.39 -14.21 -13.23
C SER A 144 2.42 -13.37 -12.40
N VAL A 145 1.57 -14.02 -11.61
CA VAL A 145 0.60 -13.35 -10.74
C VAL A 145 1.22 -13.04 -9.38
N LEU A 146 2.02 -13.95 -8.81
CA LEU A 146 2.73 -13.72 -7.55
C LEU A 146 3.67 -12.50 -7.62
N ARG A 147 4.23 -12.18 -8.79
CA ARG A 147 4.99 -10.92 -9.01
C ARG A 147 4.19 -9.65 -8.72
N LYS A 148 2.85 -9.71 -8.77
CA LYS A 148 2.01 -8.55 -8.44
C LYS A 148 2.11 -8.17 -6.97
N PHE A 149 2.43 -9.13 -6.08
CA PHE A 149 2.67 -8.86 -4.66
C PHE A 149 3.87 -7.93 -4.43
N ASP A 150 4.86 -7.91 -5.33
CA ASP A 150 6.04 -7.03 -5.19
C ASP A 150 5.66 -5.55 -5.18
N LYS A 151 4.54 -5.21 -5.82
CA LYS A 151 4.02 -3.84 -5.97
C LYS A 151 2.95 -3.47 -4.95
N LEU A 152 2.57 -4.39 -4.06
CA LEU A 152 1.56 -4.10 -3.05
C LEU A 152 2.19 -3.37 -1.86
N GLN A 153 1.60 -2.24 -1.49
CA GLN A 153 2.01 -1.39 -0.36
C GLN A 153 0.76 -0.91 0.38
N TYR A 154 0.27 -1.72 1.34
CA TYR A 154 -0.93 -1.37 2.08
C TYR A 154 -0.73 -0.12 2.95
N HIS A 155 0.42 -0.03 3.63
CA HIS A 155 0.76 1.10 4.46
C HIS A 155 0.72 2.43 3.69
N SER A 156 1.23 2.44 2.45
CA SER A 156 1.19 3.64 1.59
C SER A 156 -0.23 4.11 1.28
N ILE A 157 -1.19 3.18 1.12
CA ILE A 157 -2.61 3.54 0.93
C ILE A 157 -3.14 4.27 2.16
N VAL A 158 -2.91 3.70 3.35
CA VAL A 158 -3.39 4.26 4.62
C VAL A 158 -2.75 5.62 4.88
N GLU A 159 -1.43 5.73 4.73
CA GLU A 159 -0.70 6.99 4.91
C GLU A 159 -1.21 8.10 3.96
N THR A 160 -1.42 7.76 2.68
CA THR A 160 -1.92 8.76 1.72
C THR A 160 -3.33 9.25 2.10
N VAL A 161 -4.23 8.35 2.50
CA VAL A 161 -5.59 8.71 2.91
C VAL A 161 -5.58 9.53 4.21
N ASP A 162 -4.73 9.17 5.17
CA ASP A 162 -4.56 9.92 6.43
C ASP A 162 -4.00 11.32 6.16
N GLU A 163 -3.02 11.44 5.26
CA GLU A 163 -2.46 12.73 4.87
C GLU A 163 -3.48 13.61 4.15
N MET A 164 -4.25 13.05 3.21
CA MET A 164 -5.37 13.75 2.58
C MET A 164 -6.39 14.24 3.60
N THR A 165 -6.69 13.42 4.61
CA THR A 165 -7.63 13.79 5.68
C THR A 165 -7.10 14.96 6.50
N LYS A 166 -5.80 14.94 6.88
CA LYS A 166 -5.16 16.06 7.59
C LYS A 166 -5.16 17.35 6.77
N ARG A 167 -4.85 17.25 5.48
CA ARG A 167 -4.89 18.42 4.57
C ARG A 167 -6.33 18.97 4.42
N PHE A 168 -7.32 18.10 4.46
CA PHE A 168 -8.73 18.53 4.46
C PHE A 168 -9.13 19.24 5.77
N ASP A 169 -8.54 18.84 6.90
CA ASP A 169 -8.75 19.57 8.16
C ASP A 169 -8.20 21.00 8.09
N ASP A 170 -7.07 21.23 7.40
CA ASP A 170 -6.59 22.60 7.11
C ASP A 170 -7.64 23.41 6.28
N VAL A 171 -8.34 22.78 5.34
CA VAL A 171 -9.42 23.42 4.55
C VAL A 171 -10.62 23.78 5.45
N LYS A 172 -11.02 22.88 6.35
CA LYS A 172 -12.08 23.13 7.33
C LYS A 172 -11.74 24.34 8.22
N GLN A 173 -10.48 24.36 8.68
CA GLN A 173 -9.98 25.44 9.53
C GLN A 173 -9.97 26.77 8.77
N LEU A 174 -9.52 26.79 7.52
CA LEU A 174 -9.58 27.97 6.67
C LEU A 174 -11.01 28.47 6.50
N LYS A 175 -11.96 27.57 6.19
CA LYS A 175 -13.39 27.93 6.04
C LYS A 175 -13.91 28.64 7.29
N LYS A 176 -13.64 28.08 8.46
CA LYS A 176 -14.03 28.68 9.75
C LYS A 176 -13.43 30.08 9.95
N ILE A 177 -12.11 30.23 9.71
CA ILE A 177 -11.43 31.54 9.87
C ILE A 177 -12.00 32.58 8.89
N ILE A 178 -12.29 32.22 7.66
CA ILE A 178 -12.89 33.11 6.67
C ILE A 178 -14.29 33.56 7.09
N GLU A 179 -15.11 32.65 7.62
CA GLU A 179 -16.46 32.96 8.14
C GLU A 179 -16.38 33.90 9.35
N GLU A 180 -15.47 33.64 10.30
CA GLU A 180 -15.29 34.45 11.53
C GLU A 180 -14.71 35.86 11.24
N LYS A 181 -13.88 35.99 10.22
CA LYS A 181 -13.16 37.24 9.89
C LYS A 181 -13.65 37.90 8.60
N LYS A 182 -14.87 37.64 8.20
CA LYS A 182 -15.45 38.08 6.92
C LYS A 182 -15.32 39.61 6.73
N GLU A 183 -15.47 40.40 7.78
CA GLU A 183 -15.35 41.86 7.75
C GLU A 183 -13.92 42.36 7.47
N ARG A 184 -12.89 41.50 7.64
CA ARG A 184 -11.49 41.83 7.37
C ARG A 184 -11.01 41.37 6.01
N LEU A 185 -11.88 40.76 5.22
CA LEU A 185 -11.52 40.33 3.87
C LEU A 185 -11.46 41.53 2.93
N LEU A 186 -10.51 41.48 2.00
CA LEU A 186 -10.46 42.48 0.93
C LEU A 186 -11.71 42.37 0.05
N PRO A 187 -12.23 43.47 -0.50
CA PRO A 187 -13.45 43.46 -1.34
C PRO A 187 -13.36 42.51 -2.55
N GLU A 188 -12.14 42.24 -3.05
CA GLU A 188 -11.85 41.40 -4.20
C GLU A 188 -11.51 39.96 -3.81
N ASP A 189 -11.61 39.60 -2.51
CA ASP A 189 -11.26 38.30 -2.01
C ASP A 189 -12.27 37.23 -2.46
N LYS A 190 -11.80 36.31 -3.31
CA LYS A 190 -12.62 35.21 -3.86
C LYS A 190 -12.53 33.91 -3.07
N SER A 191 -11.90 33.93 -1.89
CA SER A 191 -11.65 32.70 -1.10
C SER A 191 -12.94 32.02 -0.64
N GLU A 192 -13.98 32.78 -0.27
CA GLU A 192 -15.27 32.21 0.15
C GLU A 192 -15.92 31.40 -0.99
N ALA A 193 -15.93 31.96 -2.21
CA ALA A 193 -16.50 31.27 -3.37
C ALA A 193 -15.68 30.02 -3.78
N PHE A 194 -14.35 30.12 -3.68
CA PHE A 194 -13.45 28.99 -3.92
C PHE A 194 -13.67 27.88 -2.89
N LEU A 195 -13.67 28.24 -1.60
CA LEU A 195 -13.84 27.29 -0.50
C LEU A 195 -15.19 26.60 -0.54
N SER A 196 -16.27 27.30 -0.86
CA SER A 196 -17.60 26.70 -0.96
C SER A 196 -17.63 25.55 -1.97
N LYS A 197 -17.03 25.73 -3.13
CA LYS A 197 -16.99 24.71 -4.19
C LYS A 197 -16.01 23.57 -3.88
N PHE A 198 -14.85 23.91 -3.33
CA PHE A 198 -13.79 22.92 -3.08
C PHE A 198 -14.10 22.07 -1.85
N TYR A 199 -14.64 22.67 -0.78
CA TYR A 199 -14.94 21.98 0.47
C TYR A 199 -15.86 20.77 0.25
N ASP A 200 -17.01 20.97 -0.39
CA ASP A 200 -17.99 19.90 -0.59
C ASP A 200 -17.41 18.76 -1.45
N LYS A 201 -16.64 19.12 -2.47
CA LYS A 201 -15.97 18.14 -3.34
C LYS A 201 -14.91 17.35 -2.56
N ALA A 202 -14.06 18.02 -1.79
CA ALA A 202 -13.02 17.38 -1.00
C ALA A 202 -13.61 16.47 0.11
N GLU A 203 -14.66 16.92 0.81
CA GLU A 203 -15.34 16.13 1.82
C GLU A 203 -15.89 14.82 1.25
N MET A 204 -16.58 14.90 0.12
CA MET A 204 -17.13 13.73 -0.56
C MET A 204 -16.02 12.75 -0.95
N MET A 205 -14.91 13.25 -1.48
CA MET A 205 -13.80 12.41 -1.92
C MET A 205 -13.07 11.74 -0.76
N ILE A 206 -12.81 12.45 0.33
CA ILE A 206 -12.21 11.86 1.55
C ILE A 206 -13.11 10.75 2.09
N LYS A 207 -14.42 11.00 2.16
CA LYS A 207 -15.38 9.98 2.60
C LYS A 207 -15.37 8.76 1.67
N GLU A 208 -15.30 8.97 0.35
CA GLU A 208 -15.20 7.89 -0.61
C GLU A 208 -13.90 7.09 -0.42
N MET A 209 -12.76 7.74 -0.23
CA MET A 209 -11.48 7.05 -0.03
C MET A 209 -11.49 6.22 1.24
N ASN A 210 -11.97 6.76 2.36
CA ASN A 210 -12.12 6.00 3.60
C ASN A 210 -13.02 4.76 3.40
N THR A 211 -14.16 4.90 2.74
CA THR A 211 -15.04 3.79 2.41
C THR A 211 -14.33 2.73 1.56
N LYS A 212 -13.51 3.15 0.59
CA LYS A 212 -12.74 2.22 -0.26
C LYS A 212 -11.67 1.45 0.52
N VAL A 213 -11.01 2.08 1.50
CA VAL A 213 -10.06 1.41 2.39
C VAL A 213 -10.80 0.42 3.31
N GLU A 214 -11.94 0.79 3.85
CA GLU A 214 -12.78 -0.14 4.63
C GLU A 214 -13.21 -1.36 3.79
N MET A 215 -13.66 -1.14 2.55
CA MET A 215 -14.01 -2.23 1.63
C MET A 215 -12.81 -3.12 1.30
N LEU A 216 -11.62 -2.55 1.16
CA LEU A 216 -10.39 -3.33 0.98
C LEU A 216 -10.14 -4.26 2.17
N ASN A 217 -10.31 -3.74 3.40
CA ASN A 217 -10.15 -4.53 4.62
C ASN A 217 -11.21 -5.64 4.75
N VAL A 218 -12.45 -5.37 4.36
CA VAL A 218 -13.51 -6.39 4.33
C VAL A 218 -13.14 -7.51 3.35
N ARG A 219 -12.74 -7.16 2.12
CA ARG A 219 -12.30 -8.16 1.13
C ARG A 219 -11.06 -8.95 1.58
N TYR A 220 -10.15 -8.31 2.29
CA TYR A 220 -9.00 -8.99 2.87
C TYR A 220 -9.44 -10.06 3.90
N LYS A 221 -10.38 -9.73 4.79
CA LYS A 221 -10.94 -10.69 5.74
C LYS A 221 -11.62 -11.88 5.05
N GLU A 222 -12.29 -11.67 3.91
CA GLU A 222 -12.82 -12.76 3.10
C GLU A 222 -11.73 -13.69 2.55
N VAL A 223 -10.58 -13.12 2.14
CA VAL A 223 -9.42 -13.91 1.70
C VAL A 223 -8.87 -14.74 2.86
N LEU A 224 -8.73 -14.15 4.05
CA LEU A 224 -8.29 -14.87 5.24
C LEU A 224 -9.24 -16.02 5.59
N ALA A 225 -10.54 -15.77 5.55
CA ALA A 225 -11.56 -16.81 5.78
C ALA A 225 -11.47 -17.93 4.73
N HIS A 226 -11.24 -17.60 3.46
CA HIS A 226 -11.03 -18.57 2.39
C HIS A 226 -9.79 -19.45 2.61
N LEU A 227 -8.73 -18.88 3.19
CA LEU A 227 -7.49 -19.58 3.52
C LEU A 227 -7.53 -20.28 4.89
N GLY A 228 -8.61 -20.12 5.68
CA GLY A 228 -8.70 -20.65 7.04
C GLY A 228 -7.77 -19.97 8.04
N GLU A 229 -7.40 -18.71 7.79
CA GLU A 229 -6.49 -17.94 8.65
C GLU A 229 -7.23 -17.06 9.67
N ASP A 230 -6.49 -16.62 10.71
CA ASP A 230 -7.01 -15.72 11.73
C ASP A 230 -7.47 -14.39 11.08
N PRO A 231 -8.69 -13.90 11.35
CA PRO A 231 -9.16 -12.61 10.84
C PRO A 231 -8.30 -11.39 11.24
N LYS A 232 -7.42 -11.57 12.24
CA LYS A 232 -6.46 -10.55 12.68
C LYS A 232 -5.08 -10.66 12.00
N TYR A 233 -4.90 -11.62 11.08
CA TYR A 233 -3.63 -11.77 10.38
C TYR A 233 -3.30 -10.49 9.61
N SER A 234 -2.07 -9.96 9.84
CA SER A 234 -1.67 -8.68 9.24
C SER A 234 -1.58 -8.77 7.72
N ILE A 235 -2.11 -7.76 7.03
CA ILE A 235 -2.03 -7.66 5.56
C ILE A 235 -0.59 -7.48 5.08
N ASP A 236 0.26 -6.82 5.87
CA ASP A 236 1.69 -6.63 5.52
C ASP A 236 2.45 -7.95 5.67
N VAL A 237 2.19 -8.72 6.73
CA VAL A 237 2.76 -10.06 6.89
C VAL A 237 2.29 -10.99 5.77
N PHE A 238 1.02 -10.93 5.41
CA PHE A 238 0.44 -11.67 4.30
C PHE A 238 1.18 -11.38 2.97
N ILE A 239 1.44 -10.12 2.68
CA ILE A 239 2.20 -9.70 1.49
C ILE A 239 3.62 -10.28 1.54
N ILE A 240 4.30 -10.19 2.68
CA ILE A 240 5.67 -10.69 2.87
C ILE A 240 5.73 -12.20 2.64
N VAL A 241 4.78 -12.95 3.19
CA VAL A 241 4.70 -14.42 3.05
C VAL A 241 4.57 -14.81 1.57
N PHE A 242 3.69 -14.16 0.81
CA PHE A 242 3.53 -14.47 -0.62
C PHE A 242 4.71 -13.98 -1.48
N LYS A 243 5.37 -12.88 -1.12
CA LYS A 243 6.63 -12.47 -1.75
C LYS A 243 7.71 -13.51 -1.55
N LYS A 244 7.91 -13.98 -0.32
CA LYS A 244 8.89 -15.02 -0.01
C LYS A 244 8.57 -16.32 -0.74
N PHE A 245 7.31 -16.77 -0.72
CA PHE A 245 6.88 -17.96 -1.45
C PHE A 245 7.19 -17.88 -2.95
N LYS A 246 6.91 -16.75 -3.58
CA LYS A 246 7.28 -16.48 -4.99
C LYS A 246 8.80 -16.60 -5.20
N ASP A 247 9.60 -15.97 -4.33
CA ASP A 247 11.06 -15.98 -4.48
C ASP A 247 11.62 -17.39 -4.26
N ASP A 248 11.10 -18.13 -3.30
CA ASP A 248 11.49 -19.51 -3.03
C ASP A 248 11.19 -20.43 -4.23
N ILE A 249 9.98 -20.34 -4.81
CA ILE A 249 9.63 -21.09 -6.04
C ILE A 249 10.58 -20.73 -7.19
N LYS A 250 10.83 -19.43 -7.40
CA LYS A 250 11.69 -18.95 -8.49
C LYS A 250 13.12 -19.48 -8.31
N ASN A 251 13.69 -19.34 -7.12
CA ASN A 251 15.05 -19.79 -6.82
C ASN A 251 15.20 -21.32 -7.00
N ALA A 252 14.24 -22.09 -6.51
CA ALA A 252 14.23 -23.54 -6.68
C ALA A 252 14.11 -23.95 -8.16
N LEU A 253 13.27 -23.27 -8.94
CA LEU A 253 13.11 -23.52 -10.37
C LEU A 253 14.39 -23.18 -11.16
N ASP A 254 15.05 -22.08 -10.82
CA ASP A 254 16.30 -21.67 -11.44
C ASP A 254 17.45 -22.66 -11.11
N SER A 255 17.50 -23.14 -9.87
CA SER A 255 18.43 -24.18 -9.42
C SER A 255 18.20 -25.50 -10.15
N TYR A 256 16.95 -25.95 -10.25
CA TYR A 256 16.57 -27.13 -11.02
C TYR A 256 17.04 -27.06 -12.48
N LYS A 257 16.77 -25.93 -13.16
CA LYS A 257 17.19 -25.73 -14.56
C LYS A 257 18.71 -25.74 -14.74
N LYS A 258 19.47 -25.19 -13.79
CA LYS A 258 20.94 -25.22 -13.82
C LYS A 258 21.44 -26.65 -13.68
N ASN A 259 20.96 -27.40 -12.71
CA ASN A 259 21.39 -28.77 -12.47
C ASN A 259 21.11 -29.67 -13.68
N LYS A 260 19.97 -29.52 -14.36
CA LYS A 260 19.68 -30.29 -15.60
C LYS A 260 20.60 -29.95 -16.76
N LYS A 261 21.05 -28.71 -16.92
CA LYS A 261 22.01 -28.33 -17.97
C LYS A 261 23.38 -28.98 -17.77
N PHE A 262 23.75 -29.34 -16.52
CA PHE A 262 25.00 -30.03 -16.24
C PHE A 262 24.91 -31.56 -16.47
N ILE A 263 23.72 -32.14 -16.45
CA ILE A 263 23.50 -33.59 -16.60
C ILE A 263 23.25 -33.96 -18.07
N HIS A 264 22.79 -33.04 -18.90
CA HIS A 264 22.57 -33.20 -20.34
C HIS A 264 23.18 -32.00 -21.07
N PRO A 265 24.53 -32.05 -21.39
CA PRO A 265 25.20 -31.04 -22.19
C PRO A 265 24.74 -31.03 -23.64
#